data_38ceaabdc5e0ba2f4a58bd5c87bc3f87
#
_entry.id   38ceaabdc5e0ba2f4a58bd5c87bc3f87
#
_cell.length_a   1.000
_cell.length_b   1.000
_cell.length_c   1.000
_cell.angle_alpha   90.00
_cell.angle_beta   90.00
_cell.angle_gamma   90.00
#
_symmetry.space_group_name_H-M   'P 1'
#
loop_
_entity.id
_entity.type
_entity.pdbx_description
1 polymer ?
#
loop_
_entity_poly.entity_id
_entity_poly.type
_entity_poly.pdbx_seq_one_letter_code
_entity_poly.pdbx_strand_id
1 'polypeptide(L)'
;MSWFNRVRNSLPFVAKRSTDETLWIKCKGCGEMIFASDYADNLYVCPRCEHHGRIGADTRIAMLMDEGFALLPQPEVKEDPLKFRDSKRYTDRLRAARANNP
;
A
#
# COMPACT_ATOMS: atom_id res chain seq x y z
N MET A 1 -26.58 -14.76 26.53
CA MET A 1 -26.64 -14.02 25.26
C MET A 1 -27.67 -12.91 25.38
N SER A 2 -27.21 -11.69 25.21
CA SER A 2 -28.05 -10.52 25.28
C SER A 2 -29.07 -10.51 24.13
N TRP A 3 -30.32 -10.17 24.41
CA TRP A 3 -31.41 -9.94 23.44
C TRP A 3 -30.99 -9.03 22.28
N PHE A 4 -30.16 -8.03 22.53
CA PHE A 4 -29.62 -7.10 21.54
C PHE A 4 -28.80 -7.78 20.44
N ASN A 5 -28.05 -8.83 20.72
CA ASN A 5 -27.30 -9.54 19.71
C ASN A 5 -28.19 -10.35 18.75
N ARG A 6 -29.34 -10.82 19.23
CA ARG A 6 -30.28 -11.59 18.42
C ARG A 6 -31.04 -10.67 17.44
N VAL A 7 -31.41 -9.46 17.87
CA VAL A 7 -32.11 -8.46 17.03
C VAL A 7 -31.18 -7.92 15.93
N ARG A 8 -29.90 -7.71 16.25
CA ARG A 8 -28.91 -7.20 15.28
C ARG A 8 -28.65 -8.17 14.13
N ASN A 9 -28.71 -9.47 14.39
CA ASN A 9 -28.47 -10.49 13.37
C ASN A 9 -29.73 -10.83 12.52
N SER A 10 -30.90 -10.36 12.92
CA SER A 10 -32.16 -10.66 12.23
C SER A 10 -32.66 -9.53 11.34
N LEU A 11 -31.99 -8.39 11.32
CA LEU A 11 -32.36 -7.26 10.46
C LEU A 11 -31.62 -7.37 9.11
N PRO A 12 -32.32 -7.71 8.01
CA PRO A 12 -31.68 -7.86 6.69
C PRO A 12 -31.20 -6.52 6.08
N PHE A 13 -31.43 -5.41 6.78
CA PHE A 13 -31.13 -4.06 6.30
C PHE A 13 -29.88 -3.41 6.89
N VAL A 14 -29.24 -4.04 7.86
CA VAL A 14 -27.93 -3.57 8.32
C VAL A 14 -26.85 -4.26 7.48
N ALA A 15 -26.80 -3.89 6.21
CA ALA A 15 -25.56 -4.05 5.47
C ALA A 15 -24.46 -3.42 6.35
N LYS A 16 -23.55 -4.26 6.86
CA LYS A 16 -22.30 -3.77 7.42
C LYS A 16 -21.70 -2.85 6.36
N ARG A 17 -21.86 -1.52 6.52
CA ARG A 17 -21.01 -0.60 5.78
C ARG A 17 -19.59 -1.03 6.16
N SER A 18 -18.94 -1.72 5.27
CA SER A 18 -17.49 -1.78 5.28
C SER A 18 -17.07 -0.32 5.18
N THR A 19 -16.79 0.28 6.32
CA THR A 19 -15.96 1.47 6.32
C THR A 19 -14.69 1.00 5.65
N ASP A 20 -14.54 1.35 4.39
CA ASP A 20 -13.32 1.09 3.68
C ASP A 20 -12.21 1.75 4.50
N GLU A 21 -11.48 0.92 5.23
CA GLU A 21 -10.31 1.35 6.00
C GLU A 21 -9.29 2.07 5.11
N THR A 22 -9.48 1.96 3.79
CA THR A 22 -8.68 2.57 2.73
C THR A 22 -9.02 4.03 2.43
N LEU A 23 -10.13 4.58 2.95
CA LEU A 23 -10.54 5.96 2.67
C LEU A 23 -9.66 7.01 3.38
N TRP A 24 -9.06 6.64 4.53
CA TRP A 24 -8.27 7.53 5.35
C TRP A 24 -6.86 7.01 5.55
N ILE A 25 -5.90 7.91 5.44
CA ILE A 25 -4.48 7.63 5.67
C ILE A 25 -4.02 8.49 6.84
N LYS A 26 -3.33 7.87 7.80
CA LYS A 26 -2.70 8.59 8.90
C LYS A 26 -1.31 9.04 8.50
N CYS A 27 -1.05 10.34 8.58
CA CYS A 27 0.28 10.87 8.36
C CYS A 27 1.26 10.39 9.44
N LYS A 28 2.39 9.87 9.03
CA LYS A 28 3.43 9.42 9.98
C LYS A 28 4.21 10.59 10.60
N GLY A 29 4.16 11.76 10.01
CA GLY A 29 4.83 12.96 10.53
C GLY A 29 4.02 13.66 11.62
N CYS A 30 2.80 14.09 11.31
CA CYS A 30 1.95 14.86 12.22
C CYS A 30 0.81 14.08 12.87
N GLY A 31 0.54 12.85 12.43
CA GLY A 31 -0.55 12.02 12.95
C GLY A 31 -1.95 12.40 12.50
N GLU A 32 -2.09 13.39 11.63
CA GLU A 32 -3.38 13.80 11.07
C GLU A 32 -3.95 12.75 10.11
N MET A 33 -5.27 12.65 10.11
CA MET A 33 -5.98 11.81 9.16
C MET A 33 -6.20 12.56 7.86
N ILE A 34 -5.79 11.96 6.74
CA ILE A 34 -5.89 12.54 5.41
C ILE A 34 -6.78 11.66 4.57
N PHE A 35 -7.67 12.28 3.79
CA PHE A 35 -8.47 11.55 2.83
C PHE A 35 -7.57 10.97 1.72
N ALA A 36 -7.73 9.68 1.42
CA ALA A 36 -6.80 8.98 0.52
C ALA A 36 -6.72 9.60 -0.88
N SER A 37 -7.85 10.07 -1.43
CA SER A 37 -7.87 10.74 -2.73
C SER A 37 -7.12 12.08 -2.69
N ASP A 38 -7.30 12.88 -1.65
CA ASP A 38 -6.61 14.17 -1.49
C ASP A 38 -5.09 13.97 -1.32
N TYR A 39 -4.72 12.91 -0.61
CA TYR A 39 -3.32 12.54 -0.43
C TYR A 39 -2.65 12.12 -1.74
N ALA A 40 -3.34 11.35 -2.56
CA ALA A 40 -2.86 10.97 -3.89
C ALA A 40 -2.75 12.18 -4.83
N ASP A 41 -3.74 13.08 -4.82
CA ASP A 41 -3.75 14.31 -5.63
C ASP A 41 -2.62 15.26 -5.22
N ASN A 42 -2.25 15.26 -3.95
CA ASN A 42 -1.10 16.03 -3.43
C ASN A 42 0.24 15.28 -3.53
N LEU A 43 0.35 14.32 -4.42
CA LEU A 43 1.57 13.56 -4.70
C LEU A 43 2.13 12.82 -3.47
N TYR A 44 1.25 12.33 -2.60
CA TYR A 44 1.61 11.63 -1.35
C TYR A 44 2.43 12.48 -0.37
N VAL A 45 2.23 13.78 -0.41
CA VAL A 45 2.78 14.73 0.56
C VAL A 45 1.67 15.18 1.50
N CYS A 46 1.93 15.18 2.80
CA CYS A 46 0.95 15.66 3.77
C CYS A 46 0.71 17.17 3.57
N PRO A 47 -0.55 17.61 3.38
CA PRO A 47 -0.84 19.02 3.19
C PRO A 47 -0.63 19.88 4.46
N ARG A 48 -0.49 19.25 5.62
CA ARG A 48 -0.32 19.96 6.89
C ARG A 48 1.12 20.10 7.32
N CYS A 49 1.90 19.03 7.30
CA CYS A 49 3.29 19.03 7.79
C CYS A 49 4.33 18.85 6.68
N GLU A 50 3.89 18.68 5.42
CA GLU A 50 4.76 18.44 4.27
C GLU A 50 5.59 17.15 4.35
N HIS A 51 5.19 16.22 5.23
CA HIS A 51 5.83 14.91 5.30
C HIS A 51 5.59 14.12 4.02
N HIS A 52 6.65 13.63 3.41
CA HIS A 52 6.58 12.82 2.19
C HIS A 52 6.30 11.37 2.54
N GLY A 53 5.19 10.86 2.04
CA GLY A 53 4.83 9.45 2.17
C GLY A 53 5.61 8.57 1.21
N ARG A 54 5.57 7.28 1.46
CA ARG A 54 6.19 6.28 0.59
C ARG A 54 5.29 5.96 -0.59
N ILE A 55 5.86 5.93 -1.78
CA ILE A 55 5.17 5.63 -3.04
C ILE A 55 5.79 4.38 -3.64
N GLY A 56 4.95 3.48 -4.15
CA GLY A 56 5.39 2.33 -4.93
C GLY A 56 5.94 2.74 -6.30
N ALA A 57 6.73 1.86 -6.90
CA ALA A 57 7.36 2.11 -8.20
C ALA A 57 6.32 2.34 -9.32
N ASP A 58 5.29 1.54 -9.39
CA ASP A 58 4.24 1.65 -10.41
C ASP A 58 3.49 2.98 -10.33
N THR A 59 3.15 3.41 -9.13
CA THR A 59 2.52 4.71 -8.89
C THR A 59 3.46 5.85 -9.31
N ARG A 60 4.74 5.75 -9.00
CA ARG A 60 5.75 6.74 -9.39
C ARG A 60 5.87 6.85 -10.91
N ILE A 61 5.90 5.72 -11.60
CA ILE A 61 5.97 5.67 -13.07
C ILE A 61 4.72 6.31 -13.67
N ALA A 62 3.54 5.97 -13.17
CA ALA A 62 2.28 6.56 -13.63
C ALA A 62 2.21 8.08 -13.46
N MET A 63 2.86 8.61 -12.41
CA MET A 63 2.92 10.05 -12.15
C MET A 63 3.89 10.80 -13.06
N LEU A 64 4.98 10.15 -13.49
CA LEU A 64 6.09 10.79 -14.22
C LEU A 64 6.06 10.54 -15.72
N MET A 65 5.50 9.42 -16.16
CA MET A 65 5.55 9.00 -17.55
C MET A 65 4.22 9.24 -18.25
N ASP A 66 4.30 9.62 -19.52
CA ASP A 66 3.15 9.68 -20.42
C ASP A 66 2.77 8.26 -20.89
N GLU A 67 1.59 8.16 -21.49
CA GLU A 67 1.16 6.90 -22.11
C GLU A 67 2.12 6.51 -23.26
N GLY A 68 2.32 5.21 -23.43
CA GLY A 68 3.16 4.70 -24.50
C GLY A 68 4.64 4.57 -24.20
N PHE A 69 5.07 4.77 -22.93
CA PHE A 69 6.44 4.45 -22.53
C PHE A 69 6.67 2.93 -22.62
N ALA A 70 7.92 2.53 -22.87
CA ALA A 70 8.33 1.13 -22.87
C ALA A 70 9.39 0.87 -21.81
N LEU A 71 9.22 -0.24 -21.09
CA LEU A 71 10.26 -0.70 -20.16
C LEU A 71 11.37 -1.39 -20.94
N LEU A 72 12.62 -1.07 -20.58
CA LEU A 72 13.77 -1.79 -21.12
C LEU A 72 13.75 -3.24 -20.60
N PRO A 73 14.06 -4.22 -21.46
CA PRO A 73 14.15 -5.60 -21.04
C PRO A 73 15.26 -5.76 -19.99
N GLN A 74 14.94 -6.45 -18.91
CA GLN A 74 15.92 -6.77 -17.89
C GLN A 74 16.70 -8.02 -18.31
N PRO A 75 18.04 -8.02 -18.18
CA PRO A 75 18.83 -9.21 -18.44
C PRO A 75 18.52 -10.30 -17.41
N GLU A 76 18.50 -11.54 -17.86
CA GLU A 76 18.42 -12.68 -16.95
C GLU A 76 19.72 -12.80 -16.15
N VAL A 77 19.60 -12.60 -14.85
CA VAL A 77 20.72 -12.77 -13.94
C VAL A 77 20.40 -13.82 -12.87
N LYS A 78 21.42 -14.54 -12.44
CA LYS A 78 21.28 -15.50 -11.36
C LYS A 78 20.94 -14.78 -10.07
N GLU A 79 19.83 -15.13 -9.42
CA GLU A 79 19.28 -14.39 -8.28
C GLU A 79 20.18 -14.39 -7.05
N ASP A 80 20.91 -15.42 -6.78
CA ASP A 80 21.76 -15.53 -5.58
C ASP A 80 23.01 -16.37 -5.88
N PRO A 81 23.96 -15.81 -6.64
CA PRO A 81 25.16 -16.57 -7.01
C PRO A 81 26.04 -16.95 -5.82
N LEU A 82 25.98 -16.17 -4.74
CA LEU A 82 26.79 -16.38 -3.55
C LEU A 82 26.08 -17.22 -2.48
N LYS A 83 24.81 -17.55 -2.66
CA LYS A 83 23.96 -18.22 -1.64
C LYS A 83 24.06 -17.51 -0.28
N PHE A 84 23.92 -16.19 -0.32
CA PHE A 84 24.09 -15.33 0.85
C PHE A 84 23.04 -15.60 1.92
N ARG A 85 23.49 -15.67 3.14
CA ARG A 85 22.67 -15.81 4.34
C ARG A 85 23.26 -15.00 5.48
N ASP A 86 22.39 -14.18 6.10
CA ASP A 86 22.66 -13.57 7.39
C ASP A 86 21.67 -14.16 8.44
N SER A 87 20.84 -13.35 9.09
CA SER A 87 19.72 -13.82 9.90
C SER A 87 18.67 -14.56 9.08
N LYS A 88 18.54 -14.21 7.78
CA LYS A 88 17.65 -14.84 6.80
C LYS A 88 18.39 -15.06 5.49
N ARG A 89 17.92 -16.03 4.69
CA ARG A 89 18.45 -16.21 3.35
C ARG A 89 18.08 -15.03 2.46
N TYR A 90 18.97 -14.62 1.58
CA TYR A 90 18.73 -13.54 0.62
C TYR A 90 17.50 -13.82 -0.26
N THR A 91 17.31 -15.06 -0.70
CA THR A 91 16.16 -15.48 -1.50
C THR A 91 14.82 -15.27 -0.78
N ASP A 92 14.78 -15.46 0.54
CA ASP A 92 13.58 -15.23 1.36
C ASP A 92 13.30 -13.72 1.47
N ARG A 93 14.32 -12.89 1.63
CA ARG A 93 14.19 -11.43 1.62
C ARG A 93 13.70 -10.91 0.28
N LEU A 94 14.23 -11.46 -0.81
CA LEU A 94 13.84 -11.09 -2.17
C LEU A 94 12.38 -11.44 -2.45
N ARG A 95 11.94 -12.61 -2.01
CA ARG A 95 10.53 -13.02 -2.12
C ARG A 95 9.60 -12.08 -1.35
N ALA A 96 9.95 -11.72 -0.13
CA ALA A 96 9.19 -10.77 0.68
C ALA A 96 9.16 -9.37 0.04
N ALA A 97 10.28 -8.91 -0.50
CA ALA A 97 10.35 -7.62 -1.19
C ALA A 97 9.46 -7.59 -2.45
N ARG A 98 9.45 -8.66 -3.23
CA ARG A 98 8.58 -8.80 -4.42
C ARG A 98 7.10 -8.86 -4.06
N ALA A 99 6.76 -9.50 -2.95
CA ALA A 99 5.37 -9.54 -2.47
C ALA A 99 4.85 -8.15 -2.07
N ASN A 100 5.72 -7.30 -1.52
CA ASN A 100 5.37 -5.94 -1.11
C ASN A 100 5.43 -4.92 -2.26
N ASN A 101 6.09 -5.25 -3.35
CA ASN A 101 6.25 -4.38 -4.53
C ASN A 101 6.01 -5.21 -5.80
N PRO A 102 4.75 -5.57 -6.06
CA PRO A 102 4.38 -6.37 -7.23
C PRO A 102 4.68 -5.68 -8.57
#